data_657fc12343ef0a7cf06a243996d8f2fb
#
_entry.id   657fc12343ef0a7cf06a243996d8f2fb
#
_cell.length_a   1.000
_cell.length_b   1.000
_cell.length_c   1.000
_cell.angle_alpha   90.00
_cell.angle_beta   90.00
_cell.angle_gamma   90.00
#
_symmetry.space_group_name_H-M   'P 1'
#
loop_
_entity.id
_entity.type
_entity.pdbx_description
1 polymer ?
#
loop_
_entity_poly.entity_id
_entity_poly.type
_entity_poly.pdbx_seq_one_letter_code
_entity_poly.pdbx_strand_id
1 'polypeptide(L)'
;MAPATSCYTLAVNHQRVLWNTVATAIFIMAGVMPVVSGQPAKDSADSANAVAQLLEEHYRHAQTLRAVFLERYSAGPREAVVESGTVYFRRPGRMRWEYEAPEKKLFLADGKSVWFYVPADHTATKAPIKESSDWRTPLALLTGNANLSRLCSRIDLIAQKGTPAGHAILRCLPKSEKEGKPPAEASSSQDSTQLPGAGDFIDVLLEVDTSSGELAGVRIRQAGGIELEYRFGDWREGLPLPEQMFRFRPPTGVAIVDGSALHAPPR
;
A
#
# COMPACT_ATOMS: atom_id res chain seq x y z
N MET A 1 70.87 4.61 -4.09
CA MET A 1 71.45 4.21 -2.80
C MET A 1 70.54 3.17 -2.20
N ALA A 2 70.90 1.90 -2.39
CA ALA A 2 70.56 0.78 -1.50
C ALA A 2 71.74 0.66 -0.52
N PRO A 3 71.74 -0.16 0.53
CA PRO A 3 71.01 -1.39 0.85
C PRO A 3 70.52 -1.46 2.32
N ALA A 4 69.87 -2.49 2.81
CA ALA A 4 70.52 -3.71 3.32
C ALA A 4 69.50 -4.77 3.77
N THR A 5 69.80 -5.95 3.32
CA THR A 5 69.37 -7.31 3.68
C THR A 5 69.72 -7.64 5.11
N SER A 6 68.85 -8.38 5.86
CA SER A 6 69.32 -9.26 6.90
C SER A 6 68.44 -10.51 7.01
N CYS A 7 68.99 -11.63 6.61
CA CYS A 7 68.61 -13.00 6.90
C CYS A 7 68.96 -13.33 8.33
N TYR A 8 68.09 -14.08 9.04
CA TYR A 8 68.52 -15.01 10.08
C TYR A 8 67.86 -16.35 9.89
N THR A 9 68.73 -17.31 9.73
CA THR A 9 68.51 -18.75 9.58
C THR A 9 68.72 -19.45 10.93
N LEU A 10 68.06 -20.61 11.09
CA LEU A 10 68.39 -21.75 11.91
C LEU A 10 67.89 -21.76 13.38
N ALA A 11 67.08 -22.76 13.74
CA ALA A 11 67.64 -24.01 14.30
C ALA A 11 66.55 -25.10 14.39
N VAL A 12 66.87 -26.21 13.75
CA VAL A 12 66.23 -27.51 13.91
C VAL A 12 66.58 -28.08 15.28
N ASN A 13 65.62 -28.54 16.02
CA ASN A 13 65.91 -29.43 17.16
C ASN A 13 65.03 -30.66 17.11
N HIS A 14 65.67 -31.77 16.74
CA HIS A 14 65.16 -33.12 16.89
C HIS A 14 65.17 -33.54 18.33
N GLN A 15 64.01 -33.92 18.86
CA GLN A 15 64.00 -34.89 19.97
C GLN A 15 62.92 -35.95 19.68
N ARG A 16 63.44 -37.17 19.51
CA ARG A 16 62.69 -38.40 19.60
C ARG A 16 62.23 -38.57 21.04
N VAL A 17 61.06 -39.17 21.25
CA VAL A 17 60.89 -40.19 22.31
C VAL A 17 59.43 -40.72 22.33
N LEU A 18 59.37 -42.02 22.15
CA LEU A 18 58.52 -43.05 22.79
C LEU A 18 57.01 -43.12 22.46
N TRP A 19 56.71 -44.22 21.85
CA TRP A 19 55.42 -44.85 21.72
C TRP A 19 54.81 -45.14 23.13
N ASN A 20 53.61 -44.70 23.34
CA ASN A 20 52.73 -45.24 24.33
C ASN A 20 51.38 -45.50 23.71
N THR A 21 51.08 -46.76 23.49
CA THR A 21 49.81 -47.30 23.04
C THR A 21 48.77 -47.08 24.14
N VAL A 22 47.89 -46.13 23.97
CA VAL A 22 46.66 -46.05 24.74
C VAL A 22 45.48 -46.23 23.76
N ALA A 23 44.85 -47.37 23.88
CA ALA A 23 43.61 -47.68 23.20
C ALA A 23 42.52 -46.74 23.77
N THR A 24 42.15 -45.71 23.00
CA THR A 24 41.04 -44.85 23.38
C THR A 24 39.79 -45.32 22.64
N ALA A 25 38.87 -45.86 23.38
CA ALA A 25 37.52 -46.23 22.93
C ALA A 25 36.84 -44.98 22.34
N ILE A 26 36.54 -44.99 21.04
CA ILE A 26 35.73 -43.95 20.38
C ILE A 26 34.26 -44.20 20.79
N PHE A 27 33.79 -43.45 21.76
CA PHE A 27 32.37 -43.32 22.08
C PHE A 27 31.76 -42.44 20.97
N ILE A 28 31.07 -43.07 20.01
CA ILE A 28 30.23 -42.34 19.04
C ILE A 28 28.99 -41.88 19.80
N MET A 29 29.06 -40.69 20.39
CA MET A 29 27.87 -39.96 20.80
C MET A 29 27.14 -39.51 19.53
N ALA A 30 26.13 -40.27 19.14
CA ALA A 30 25.15 -39.82 18.17
C ALA A 30 24.39 -38.65 18.79
N GLY A 31 24.89 -37.44 18.56
CA GLY A 31 24.20 -36.21 18.93
C GLY A 31 22.92 -36.08 18.12
N VAL A 32 21.79 -36.44 18.71
CA VAL A 32 20.46 -36.08 18.19
C VAL A 32 20.38 -34.56 18.27
N MET A 33 20.68 -33.89 17.15
CA MET A 33 20.39 -32.46 17.04
C MET A 33 18.86 -32.30 17.06
N PRO A 34 18.29 -31.52 17.95
CA PRO A 34 16.88 -31.16 17.85
C PRO A 34 16.70 -30.37 16.57
N VAL A 35 15.93 -30.92 15.61
CA VAL A 35 15.42 -30.16 14.50
C VAL A 35 14.45 -29.14 15.10
N VAL A 36 14.91 -27.91 15.26
CA VAL A 36 14.05 -26.79 15.57
C VAL A 36 13.19 -26.57 14.33
N SER A 37 12.02 -27.20 14.33
CA SER A 37 10.97 -26.90 13.36
C SER A 37 10.50 -25.48 13.64
N GLY A 38 11.12 -24.50 12.97
CA GLY A 38 10.68 -23.12 13.01
C GLY A 38 9.26 -23.03 12.45
N GLN A 39 8.37 -22.43 13.21
CA GLN A 39 7.03 -22.02 12.77
C GLN A 39 7.06 -20.55 12.26
N PRO A 40 7.64 -20.27 11.06
CA PRO A 40 7.76 -18.88 10.60
C PRO A 40 6.43 -18.28 10.10
N ALA A 41 5.46 -19.13 9.75
CA ALA A 41 4.21 -18.65 9.13
C ALA A 41 3.20 -18.07 10.13
N LYS A 42 3.16 -18.58 11.35
CA LYS A 42 2.22 -18.12 12.39
C LYS A 42 2.65 -16.78 12.97
N ASP A 43 3.95 -16.63 13.25
CA ASP A 43 4.49 -15.40 13.83
C ASP A 43 4.37 -14.20 12.88
N SER A 44 4.47 -14.42 11.55
CA SER A 44 4.30 -13.37 10.56
C SER A 44 2.84 -12.93 10.38
N ALA A 45 1.88 -13.85 10.49
CA ALA A 45 0.46 -13.53 10.43
C ALA A 45 0.01 -12.76 11.69
N ASP A 46 0.48 -13.17 12.87
CA ASP A 46 0.19 -12.48 14.13
C ASP A 46 0.77 -11.06 14.13
N SER A 47 1.97 -10.88 13.56
CA SER A 47 2.61 -9.56 13.40
C SER A 47 1.84 -8.67 12.39
N ALA A 48 1.35 -9.23 11.27
CA ALA A 48 0.54 -8.50 10.31
C ALA A 48 -0.79 -8.04 10.93
N ASN A 49 -1.44 -8.91 11.70
CA ASN A 49 -2.67 -8.58 12.41
C ASN A 49 -2.44 -7.48 13.46
N ALA A 50 -1.33 -7.52 14.19
CA ALA A 50 -1.01 -6.50 15.19
C ALA A 50 -0.86 -5.10 14.54
N VAL A 51 -0.14 -4.99 13.41
CA VAL A 51 0.01 -3.73 12.68
C VAL A 51 -1.33 -3.28 12.07
N ALA A 52 -2.14 -4.20 11.55
CA ALA A 52 -3.46 -3.88 11.03
C ALA A 52 -4.40 -3.34 12.13
N GLN A 53 -4.38 -3.94 13.32
CA GLN A 53 -5.14 -3.47 14.47
C GLN A 53 -4.66 -2.10 14.95
N LEU A 54 -3.35 -1.86 14.97
CA LEU A 54 -2.78 -0.57 15.34
C LEU A 54 -3.27 0.55 14.39
N LEU A 55 -3.25 0.32 13.08
CA LEU A 55 -3.79 1.23 12.07
C LEU A 55 -5.30 1.49 12.27
N GLU A 56 -6.08 0.43 12.46
CA GLU A 56 -7.52 0.56 12.66
C GLU A 56 -7.87 1.30 13.96
N GLU A 57 -7.13 1.03 15.04
CA GLU A 57 -7.31 1.69 16.34
C GLU A 57 -6.99 3.18 16.25
N HIS A 58 -5.89 3.54 15.58
CA HIS A 58 -5.48 4.94 15.40
C HIS A 58 -6.63 5.78 14.84
N TYR A 59 -7.30 5.28 13.80
CA TYR A 59 -8.39 6.04 13.16
C TYR A 59 -9.80 5.73 13.71
N ARG A 60 -9.95 4.84 14.68
CA ARG A 60 -11.26 4.34 15.14
C ARG A 60 -12.21 5.44 15.57
N HIS A 61 -11.72 6.42 16.29
CA HIS A 61 -12.51 7.48 16.90
C HIS A 61 -12.51 8.79 16.10
N ALA A 62 -11.69 8.88 15.08
CA ALA A 62 -11.60 10.07 14.23
C ALA A 62 -12.90 10.29 13.44
N GLN A 63 -13.62 11.36 13.72
CA GLN A 63 -14.83 11.76 12.99
C GLN A 63 -14.47 12.53 11.71
N THR A 64 -13.39 13.29 11.79
CA THR A 64 -12.87 14.10 10.68
C THR A 64 -11.36 13.97 10.65
N LEU A 65 -10.82 13.90 9.42
CA LEU A 65 -9.39 13.82 9.16
C LEU A 65 -9.04 14.78 8.04
N ARG A 66 -7.83 15.31 8.09
CA ARG A 66 -7.18 16.05 7.01
C ARG A 66 -5.75 15.57 6.87
N ALA A 67 -5.27 15.44 5.62
CA ALA A 67 -3.85 15.24 5.33
C ALA A 67 -3.46 16.01 4.07
N VAL A 68 -2.19 16.33 3.91
CA VAL A 68 -1.61 16.64 2.61
C VAL A 68 -1.24 15.33 1.92
N PHE A 69 -1.31 15.29 0.60
CA PHE A 69 -0.94 14.12 -0.16
C PHE A 69 -0.06 14.45 -1.35
N LEU A 70 0.78 13.48 -1.71
CA LEU A 70 1.45 13.37 -2.98
C LEU A 70 0.93 12.08 -3.63
N GLU A 71 0.40 12.18 -4.84
CA GLU A 71 -0.03 11.06 -5.66
C GLU A 71 0.96 10.87 -6.80
N ARG A 72 1.35 9.63 -7.06
CA ARG A 72 2.13 9.22 -8.21
C ARG A 72 1.37 8.15 -8.97
N TYR A 73 0.96 8.49 -10.18
CA TYR A 73 0.33 7.54 -11.10
C TYR A 73 1.34 7.08 -12.14
N SER A 74 1.43 5.78 -12.37
CA SER A 74 2.24 5.20 -13.45
C SER A 74 1.45 4.10 -14.18
N ALA A 75 1.59 4.05 -15.50
CA ALA A 75 0.95 3.05 -16.35
C ALA A 75 1.97 2.50 -17.34
N GLY A 76 2.57 1.36 -16.99
CA GLY A 76 3.61 0.71 -17.80
C GLY A 76 4.87 1.58 -17.95
N PRO A 77 5.46 1.65 -19.16
CA PRO A 77 6.71 2.36 -19.40
C PRO A 77 6.55 3.89 -19.54
N ARG A 78 5.36 4.42 -19.38
CA ARG A 78 5.11 5.86 -19.50
C ARG A 78 5.69 6.61 -18.31
N GLU A 79 6.02 7.88 -18.53
CA GLU A 79 6.44 8.77 -17.44
C GLU A 79 5.34 8.86 -16.37
N ALA A 80 5.74 8.82 -15.12
CA ALA A 80 4.79 8.92 -14.02
C ALA A 80 4.25 10.33 -13.89
N VAL A 81 2.94 10.45 -13.73
CA VAL A 81 2.28 11.71 -13.39
C VAL A 81 2.33 11.87 -11.88
N VAL A 82 2.76 13.04 -11.43
CA VAL A 82 2.83 13.39 -10.00
C VAL A 82 1.88 14.53 -9.73
N GLU A 83 0.98 14.34 -8.79
CA GLU A 83 -0.02 15.31 -8.37
C GLU A 83 0.04 15.48 -6.84
N SER A 84 -0.37 16.65 -6.34
CA SER A 84 -0.41 16.90 -4.91
C SER A 84 -1.58 17.77 -4.51
N GLY A 85 -1.93 17.72 -3.23
CA GLY A 85 -3.04 18.49 -2.71
C GLY A 85 -3.35 18.17 -1.26
N THR A 86 -4.60 18.46 -0.88
CA THR A 86 -5.13 18.23 0.45
C THR A 86 -6.33 17.28 0.37
N VAL A 87 -6.37 16.31 1.28
CA VAL A 87 -7.51 15.39 1.42
C VAL A 87 -8.20 15.60 2.76
N TYR A 88 -9.51 15.51 2.73
CA TYR A 88 -10.39 15.58 3.89
C TYR A 88 -11.29 14.35 3.92
N PHE A 89 -11.44 13.78 5.11
CA PHE A 89 -12.38 12.69 5.38
C PHE A 89 -13.36 13.13 6.47
N ARG A 90 -14.60 12.74 6.29
CA ARG A 90 -15.66 12.92 7.32
C ARG A 90 -16.53 11.68 7.38
N ARG A 91 -16.64 11.11 8.54
CA ARG A 91 -17.54 9.96 8.77
C ARG A 91 -19.00 10.36 8.78
N PRO A 92 -19.90 9.49 8.32
CA PRO A 92 -19.61 8.27 7.57
C PRO A 92 -19.44 8.56 6.06
N GLY A 93 -18.51 7.85 5.41
CA GLY A 93 -18.47 7.67 3.95
C GLY A 93 -18.19 8.91 3.08
N ARG A 94 -17.70 10.00 3.65
CA ARG A 94 -17.44 11.23 2.90
C ARG A 94 -15.97 11.49 2.78
N MET A 95 -15.53 11.88 1.58
CA MET A 95 -14.15 12.30 1.31
C MET A 95 -14.13 13.42 0.28
N ARG A 96 -13.11 14.27 0.38
CA ARG A 96 -12.87 15.39 -0.52
C ARG A 96 -11.38 15.49 -0.79
N TRP A 97 -10.98 15.37 -2.05
CA TRP A 97 -9.60 15.51 -2.50
C TRP A 97 -9.49 16.77 -3.32
N GLU A 98 -8.72 17.71 -2.86
CA GLU A 98 -8.43 18.96 -3.55
C GLU A 98 -7.03 18.86 -4.14
N TYR A 99 -6.93 18.64 -5.45
CA TYR A 99 -5.67 18.66 -6.16
C TYR A 99 -5.28 20.11 -6.43
N GLU A 100 -4.03 20.45 -6.13
CA GLU A 100 -3.49 21.80 -6.23
C GLU A 100 -2.44 21.93 -7.33
N ALA A 101 -1.66 20.87 -7.55
CA ALA A 101 -0.59 20.82 -8.53
C ALA A 101 -0.54 19.47 -9.24
N PRO A 102 -0.17 19.42 -10.55
CA PRO A 102 0.09 20.55 -11.45
C PRO A 102 -1.19 21.29 -11.85
N GLU A 103 -2.35 20.64 -11.79
CA GLU A 103 -3.64 21.18 -12.15
C GLU A 103 -4.65 21.06 -11.01
N LYS A 104 -5.53 22.07 -10.93
CA LYS A 104 -6.63 22.03 -9.95
C LYS A 104 -7.68 21.03 -10.41
N LYS A 105 -7.98 20.06 -9.55
CA LYS A 105 -9.05 19.08 -9.71
C LYS A 105 -9.73 18.85 -8.37
N LEU A 106 -10.95 18.40 -8.40
CA LEU A 106 -11.68 18.03 -7.19
C LEU A 106 -12.27 16.65 -7.38
N PHE A 107 -11.92 15.74 -6.48
CA PHE A 107 -12.70 14.53 -6.28
C PHE A 107 -13.47 14.63 -4.98
N LEU A 108 -14.75 14.26 -4.99
CA LEU A 108 -15.62 14.35 -3.83
C LEU A 108 -16.56 13.16 -3.78
N ALA A 109 -16.59 12.46 -2.64
CA ALA A 109 -17.64 11.49 -2.30
C ALA A 109 -18.53 12.09 -1.20
N ASP A 110 -19.82 12.21 -1.48
CA ASP A 110 -20.80 12.80 -0.57
C ASP A 110 -21.54 11.77 0.30
N GLY A 111 -21.19 10.47 0.16
CA GLY A 111 -21.82 9.32 0.79
C GLY A 111 -22.89 8.65 -0.07
N LYS A 112 -23.28 9.22 -1.20
CA LYS A 112 -24.24 8.66 -2.18
C LYS A 112 -23.68 8.62 -3.58
N SER A 113 -22.98 9.69 -3.97
CA SER A 113 -22.39 9.90 -5.29
C SER A 113 -20.92 10.26 -5.15
N VAL A 114 -20.17 9.97 -6.19
CA VAL A 114 -18.84 10.51 -6.42
C VAL A 114 -18.91 11.57 -7.51
N TRP A 115 -18.10 12.60 -7.37
CA TRP A 115 -17.96 13.70 -8.29
C TRP A 115 -16.48 13.87 -8.61
N PHE A 116 -16.18 14.03 -9.89
CA PHE A 116 -14.86 14.43 -10.35
C PHE A 116 -14.99 15.69 -11.20
N TYR A 117 -14.38 16.77 -10.74
CA TYR A 117 -14.48 18.09 -11.37
C TYR A 117 -13.11 18.57 -11.80
N VAL A 118 -13.00 18.94 -13.07
CA VAL A 118 -11.81 19.54 -13.68
C VAL A 118 -12.19 20.95 -14.14
N PRO A 119 -11.77 21.99 -13.39
CA PRO A 119 -12.10 23.37 -13.72
C PRO A 119 -11.66 23.79 -15.12
N ALA A 120 -10.48 23.34 -15.57
CA ALA A 120 -9.94 23.67 -16.90
C ALA A 120 -10.84 23.20 -18.04
N ASP A 121 -11.49 22.05 -17.86
CA ASP A 121 -12.36 21.46 -18.89
C ASP A 121 -13.81 21.91 -18.77
N HIS A 122 -14.14 22.69 -17.75
CA HIS A 122 -15.53 23.07 -17.43
C HIS A 122 -16.48 21.87 -17.32
N THR A 123 -15.96 20.70 -16.88
CA THR A 123 -16.74 19.47 -16.78
C THR A 123 -16.72 18.91 -15.37
N ALA A 124 -17.84 18.31 -14.96
CA ALA A 124 -17.96 17.53 -13.74
C ALA A 124 -18.61 16.19 -14.07
N THR A 125 -17.91 15.10 -13.77
CA THR A 125 -18.46 13.74 -13.88
C THR A 125 -19.12 13.34 -12.57
N LYS A 126 -20.30 12.75 -12.63
CA LYS A 126 -21.03 12.22 -11.49
C LYS A 126 -21.33 10.74 -11.67
N ALA A 127 -21.08 9.93 -10.63
CA ALA A 127 -21.50 8.53 -10.62
C ALA A 127 -22.05 8.15 -9.23
N PRO A 128 -22.97 7.15 -9.14
CA PRO A 128 -23.35 6.56 -7.87
C PRO A 128 -22.16 5.89 -7.19
N ILE A 129 -22.05 6.00 -5.86
CA ILE A 129 -20.91 5.43 -5.13
C ILE A 129 -20.82 3.92 -5.26
N LYS A 130 -21.96 3.23 -5.42
CA LYS A 130 -22.04 1.77 -5.61
C LYS A 130 -21.54 1.30 -6.97
N GLU A 131 -21.59 2.18 -7.96
CA GLU A 131 -21.17 1.92 -9.34
C GLU A 131 -19.78 2.50 -9.62
N SER A 132 -19.26 3.28 -8.66
CA SER A 132 -17.92 3.82 -8.75
C SER A 132 -16.91 2.72 -8.45
N SER A 133 -16.22 2.30 -9.49
CA SER A 133 -15.02 1.46 -9.40
C SER A 133 -13.80 2.27 -8.99
N ASP A 134 -14.00 3.36 -8.29
CA ASP A 134 -12.94 4.29 -7.94
C ASP A 134 -11.89 3.61 -7.05
N TRP A 135 -10.64 3.69 -7.47
CA TRP A 135 -9.45 3.19 -6.79
C TRP A 135 -9.27 3.76 -5.36
N ARG A 136 -9.98 4.84 -4.99
CA ARG A 136 -9.98 5.39 -3.62
C ARG A 136 -10.79 4.54 -2.64
N THR A 137 -11.51 3.53 -3.13
CA THR A 137 -12.25 2.58 -2.28
C THR A 137 -11.39 1.95 -1.18
N PRO A 138 -10.10 1.58 -1.42
CA PRO A 138 -9.23 1.09 -0.35
C PRO A 138 -9.05 2.07 0.82
N LEU A 139 -9.23 3.38 0.59
CA LEU A 139 -9.19 4.41 1.63
C LEU A 139 -10.52 4.57 2.37
N ALA A 140 -11.53 3.77 2.05
CA ALA A 140 -12.82 3.74 2.74
C ALA A 140 -12.67 3.43 4.25
N LEU A 141 -11.59 2.74 4.65
CA LEU A 141 -11.27 2.53 6.06
C LEU A 141 -11.18 3.86 6.85
N LEU A 142 -10.63 4.91 6.23
CA LEU A 142 -10.49 6.24 6.84
C LEU A 142 -11.84 6.95 7.00
N THR A 143 -12.85 6.57 6.23
CA THR A 143 -14.21 7.07 6.33
C THR A 143 -15.08 6.31 7.34
N GLY A 144 -14.51 5.30 8.02
CA GLY A 144 -15.18 4.53 9.06
C GLY A 144 -16.15 3.46 8.59
N ASN A 145 -16.21 3.18 7.30
CA ASN A 145 -17.18 2.24 6.73
C ASN A 145 -16.69 0.79 6.71
N ALA A 146 -15.39 0.56 6.87
CA ALA A 146 -14.84 -0.79 6.80
C ALA A 146 -13.59 -0.91 7.68
N ASN A 147 -13.30 -2.14 8.08
CA ASN A 147 -12.00 -2.55 8.62
C ASN A 147 -11.26 -3.37 7.55
N LEU A 148 -9.96 -3.55 7.75
CA LEU A 148 -9.13 -4.27 6.79
C LEU A 148 -9.59 -5.71 6.58
N SER A 149 -10.07 -6.38 7.62
CA SER A 149 -10.57 -7.77 7.51
C SER A 149 -11.84 -7.89 6.66
N ARG A 150 -12.60 -6.81 6.47
CA ARG A 150 -13.74 -6.77 5.55
C ARG A 150 -13.33 -6.50 4.12
N LEU A 151 -12.29 -5.69 3.92
CA LEU A 151 -11.78 -5.30 2.61
C LEU A 151 -10.84 -6.35 2.02
N CYS A 152 -10.01 -6.96 2.87
CA CYS A 152 -8.95 -7.87 2.46
C CYS A 152 -9.36 -9.32 2.67
N SER A 153 -9.10 -10.17 1.68
CA SER A 153 -9.17 -11.64 1.83
C SER A 153 -7.98 -12.18 2.61
N ARG A 154 -6.84 -11.48 2.49
CA ARG A 154 -5.60 -11.80 3.18
C ARG A 154 -4.81 -10.54 3.47
N ILE A 155 -4.13 -10.51 4.62
CA ILE A 155 -3.22 -9.45 5.04
C ILE A 155 -1.88 -10.09 5.39
N ASP A 156 -0.81 -9.61 4.77
CA ASP A 156 0.56 -10.05 5.02
C ASP A 156 1.43 -8.86 5.42
N LEU A 157 2.39 -9.11 6.32
CA LEU A 157 3.48 -8.18 6.55
C LEU A 157 4.60 -8.50 5.54
N ILE A 158 5.02 -7.50 4.77
CA ILE A 158 6.06 -7.69 3.76
C ILE A 158 7.27 -6.78 4.01
N ALA A 159 8.45 -7.31 3.72
CA ALA A 159 9.67 -6.49 3.68
C ALA A 159 9.76 -5.82 2.30
N GLN A 160 9.95 -4.50 2.30
CA GLN A 160 10.17 -3.73 1.08
C GLN A 160 11.42 -2.87 1.22
N LYS A 161 12.28 -2.91 0.20
CA LYS A 161 13.48 -2.09 0.17
C LYS A 161 13.09 -0.60 0.19
N GLY A 162 13.73 0.17 1.07
CA GLY A 162 13.46 1.60 1.22
C GLY A 162 12.35 1.94 2.21
N THR A 163 11.74 0.95 2.87
CA THR A 163 10.83 1.22 4.00
C THR A 163 11.60 1.94 5.11
N PRO A 164 11.12 3.10 5.59
CA PRO A 164 11.77 3.82 6.68
C PRO A 164 11.82 3.00 7.97
N ALA A 165 12.82 3.27 8.81
CA ALA A 165 12.87 2.69 10.16
C ALA A 165 11.61 3.10 10.94
N GLY A 166 11.02 2.15 11.67
CA GLY A 166 9.78 2.38 12.41
C GLY A 166 8.50 2.26 11.57
N HIS A 167 8.61 1.94 10.28
CA HIS A 167 7.45 1.68 9.42
C HIS A 167 7.32 0.20 9.09
N ALA A 168 6.10 -0.22 8.84
CA ALA A 168 5.76 -1.56 8.38
C ALA A 168 4.88 -1.48 7.11
N ILE A 169 5.04 -2.45 6.22
CA ILE A 169 4.22 -2.55 5.01
C ILE A 169 3.26 -3.72 5.15
N LEU A 170 1.98 -3.41 5.21
CA LEU A 170 0.90 -4.39 5.12
C LEU A 170 0.48 -4.55 3.65
N ARG A 171 0.49 -5.77 3.16
CA ARG A 171 -0.09 -6.13 1.87
C ARG A 171 -1.49 -6.69 2.08
N CYS A 172 -2.48 -6.00 1.57
CA CYS A 172 -3.87 -6.42 1.51
C CYS A 172 -4.16 -7.01 0.12
N LEU A 173 -4.63 -8.24 0.07
CA LEU A 173 -5.25 -8.80 -1.12
C LEU A 173 -6.75 -8.51 -1.06
N PRO A 174 -7.31 -7.72 -1.98
CA PRO A 174 -8.72 -7.37 -1.96
C PRO A 174 -9.62 -8.61 -2.03
N LYS A 175 -10.78 -8.56 -1.39
CA LYS A 175 -11.82 -9.57 -1.61
C LYS A 175 -12.39 -9.37 -2.99
N SER A 176 -12.41 -10.44 -3.79
CA SER A 176 -13.12 -10.44 -5.06
C SER A 176 -14.62 -10.42 -4.78
N GLU A 177 -15.35 -9.44 -5.32
CA GLU A 177 -16.81 -9.44 -5.27
C GLU A 177 -17.47 -10.55 -6.11
N LYS A 178 -16.65 -11.32 -6.82
CA LYS A 178 -17.12 -12.37 -7.74
C LYS A 178 -16.50 -13.72 -7.42
N GLU A 179 -16.86 -14.34 -6.29
CA GLU A 179 -16.88 -15.79 -6.24
C GLU A 179 -18.08 -16.25 -7.10
N GLY A 180 -17.84 -16.61 -8.35
CA GLY A 180 -18.86 -17.23 -9.19
C GLY A 180 -18.82 -16.93 -10.69
N LYS A 181 -17.94 -16.08 -11.20
CA LYS A 181 -17.81 -15.86 -12.65
C LYS A 181 -16.37 -16.12 -13.10
N PRO A 182 -16.14 -17.04 -14.07
CA PRO A 182 -14.80 -17.26 -14.62
C PRO A 182 -14.26 -15.96 -15.23
N PRO A 183 -12.92 -15.75 -15.23
CA PRO A 183 -12.32 -14.57 -15.81
C PRO A 183 -12.74 -14.44 -17.26
N ALA A 184 -13.40 -13.35 -17.61
CA ALA A 184 -13.63 -13.00 -19.00
C ALA A 184 -12.27 -12.78 -19.64
N GLU A 185 -12.04 -13.43 -20.79
CA GLU A 185 -10.84 -13.31 -21.59
C GLU A 185 -10.52 -11.83 -21.82
N ALA A 186 -9.28 -11.46 -21.58
CA ALA A 186 -8.78 -10.11 -21.70
C ALA A 186 -8.98 -9.61 -23.12
N SER A 187 -10.05 -8.85 -23.37
CA SER A 187 -10.21 -8.11 -24.60
C SER A 187 -9.33 -6.86 -24.53
N SER A 188 -8.30 -6.87 -25.34
CA SER A 188 -7.37 -5.78 -25.56
C SER A 188 -8.05 -4.63 -26.31
N SER A 189 -8.81 -3.78 -25.65
CA SER A 189 -9.21 -2.49 -26.19
C SER A 189 -8.42 -1.40 -25.46
N GLN A 190 -7.40 -0.90 -26.17
CA GLN A 190 -6.61 0.26 -25.80
C GLN A 190 -7.43 1.53 -26.05
N ASP A 191 -8.34 1.86 -25.17
CA ASP A 191 -8.92 3.21 -25.12
C ASP A 191 -8.41 3.90 -23.84
N SER A 192 -7.57 4.90 -24.05
CA SER A 192 -6.83 5.62 -23.01
C SER A 192 -7.68 6.60 -22.20
N THR A 193 -9.01 6.55 -22.33
CA THR A 193 -9.97 7.42 -21.63
C THR A 193 -10.73 6.70 -20.51
N GLN A 194 -10.51 5.40 -20.32
CA GLN A 194 -11.17 4.64 -19.26
C GLN A 194 -10.43 4.79 -17.92
N LEU A 195 -11.14 5.33 -16.95
CA LEU A 195 -10.75 5.19 -15.55
C LEU A 195 -10.67 3.69 -15.21
N PRO A 196 -9.59 3.23 -14.52
CA PRO A 196 -9.41 1.81 -14.23
C PRO A 196 -10.61 1.25 -13.45
N GLY A 197 -11.16 0.16 -13.94
CA GLY A 197 -12.29 -0.52 -13.30
C GLY A 197 -11.91 -1.19 -11.96
N ALA A 198 -12.87 -1.29 -11.03
CA ALA A 198 -12.68 -1.91 -9.70
C ALA A 198 -12.30 -3.40 -9.74
N GLY A 199 -12.31 -4.03 -10.91
CA GLY A 199 -12.11 -5.48 -11.05
C GLY A 199 -10.67 -5.95 -11.12
N ASP A 200 -9.71 -5.04 -11.24
CA ASP A 200 -8.35 -5.37 -11.66
C ASP A 200 -7.29 -5.13 -10.59
N PHE A 201 -7.69 -4.98 -9.32
CA PHE A 201 -6.73 -4.82 -8.22
C PHE A 201 -5.95 -6.12 -7.98
N ILE A 202 -4.62 -6.01 -8.03
CA ILE A 202 -3.71 -7.10 -7.66
C ILE A 202 -3.53 -7.10 -6.16
N ASP A 203 -3.11 -5.98 -5.59
CA ASP A 203 -3.00 -5.78 -4.15
C ASP A 203 -2.97 -4.29 -3.78
N VAL A 204 -3.09 -4.05 -2.47
CA VAL A 204 -2.95 -2.74 -1.85
C VAL A 204 -1.88 -2.84 -0.77
N LEU A 205 -0.86 -2.01 -0.85
CA LEU A 205 0.18 -1.90 0.18
C LEU A 205 -0.11 -0.68 1.05
N LEU A 206 -0.13 -0.89 2.36
CA LEU A 206 -0.33 0.16 3.35
C LEU A 206 0.97 0.34 4.13
N GLU A 207 1.58 1.52 4.07
CA GLU A 207 2.74 1.88 4.89
C GLU A 207 2.24 2.52 6.18
N VAL A 208 2.56 1.89 7.32
CA VAL A 208 2.07 2.26 8.64
C VAL A 208 3.27 2.58 9.54
N ASP A 209 3.21 3.71 10.22
CA ASP A 209 4.12 4.02 11.34
C ASP A 209 3.79 3.09 12.51
N THR A 210 4.74 2.25 12.93
CA THR A 210 4.52 1.24 13.96
C THR A 210 4.45 1.79 15.37
N SER A 211 4.82 3.06 15.57
CA SER A 211 4.75 3.72 16.87
C SER A 211 3.38 4.37 17.12
N SER A 212 2.75 4.90 16.08
CA SER A 212 1.50 5.65 16.18
C SER A 212 0.31 4.94 15.55
N GLY A 213 0.53 4.09 14.55
CA GLY A 213 -0.52 3.54 13.69
C GLY A 213 -0.93 4.49 12.56
N GLU A 214 -0.23 5.60 12.38
CA GLU A 214 -0.51 6.56 11.32
C GLU A 214 -0.21 5.97 9.93
N LEU A 215 -1.08 6.23 8.96
CA LEU A 215 -0.91 5.83 7.58
C LEU A 215 0.02 6.79 6.85
N ALA A 216 1.24 6.35 6.56
CA ALA A 216 2.24 7.14 5.85
C ALA A 216 2.07 7.06 4.33
N GLY A 217 1.57 5.94 3.81
CA GLY A 217 1.37 5.78 2.38
C GLY A 217 0.46 4.63 2.01
N VAL A 218 -0.03 4.69 0.78
CA VAL A 218 -0.83 3.63 0.15
C VAL A 218 -0.33 3.44 -1.26
N ARG A 219 -0.07 2.19 -1.66
CA ARG A 219 0.23 1.83 -3.04
C ARG A 219 -0.79 0.82 -3.52
N ILE A 220 -1.42 1.12 -4.63
CA ILE A 220 -2.44 0.30 -5.27
C ILE A 220 -1.87 -0.21 -6.57
N ARG A 221 -1.81 -1.52 -6.74
CA ARG A 221 -1.37 -2.16 -7.97
C ARG A 221 -2.56 -2.80 -8.68
N GLN A 222 -2.65 -2.53 -9.97
CA GLN A 222 -3.72 -3.05 -10.83
C GLN A 222 -3.14 -3.88 -11.98
N ALA A 223 -3.98 -4.69 -12.60
CA ALA A 223 -3.62 -5.38 -13.83
C ALA A 223 -3.21 -4.38 -14.92
N GLY A 224 -2.42 -4.84 -15.90
CA GLY A 224 -1.90 -3.96 -16.94
C GLY A 224 -0.73 -3.07 -16.54
N GLY A 225 -0.16 -3.28 -15.33
CA GLY A 225 1.01 -2.53 -14.87
C GLY A 225 0.69 -1.11 -14.40
N ILE A 226 -0.56 -0.88 -14.00
CA ILE A 226 -0.98 0.39 -13.41
C ILE A 226 -0.63 0.38 -11.93
N GLU A 227 0.01 1.45 -11.47
CA GLU A 227 0.34 1.67 -10.06
C GLU A 227 -0.03 3.10 -9.64
N LEU A 228 -0.75 3.21 -8.54
CA LEU A 228 -1.00 4.46 -7.84
C LEU A 228 -0.31 4.42 -6.49
N GLU A 229 0.49 5.41 -6.20
CA GLU A 229 1.15 5.58 -4.91
C GLU A 229 0.73 6.90 -4.28
N TYR A 230 0.25 6.82 -3.05
CA TYR A 230 -0.04 7.97 -2.21
C TYR A 230 0.97 8.03 -1.08
N ARG A 231 1.50 9.23 -0.83
CA ARG A 231 2.22 9.59 0.38
C ARG A 231 1.40 10.62 1.13
N PHE A 232 1.20 10.39 2.42
CA PHE A 232 0.45 11.29 3.27
C PHE A 232 1.36 11.96 4.29
N GLY A 233 0.98 13.18 4.70
CA GLY A 233 1.65 13.89 5.77
C GLY A 233 0.73 14.95 6.38
N ASP A 234 1.19 15.57 7.46
CA ASP A 234 0.44 16.60 8.20
C ASP A 234 -1.00 16.17 8.54
N TRP A 235 -1.12 14.93 9.05
CA TRP A 235 -2.39 14.41 9.51
C TRP A 235 -2.94 15.26 10.66
N ARG A 236 -4.23 15.56 10.59
CA ARG A 236 -4.97 16.28 11.63
C ARG A 236 -6.33 15.66 11.82
N GLU A 237 -6.67 15.43 13.08
CA GLU A 237 -7.94 14.84 13.48
C GLU A 237 -8.83 15.87 14.19
N GLY A 238 -10.14 15.59 14.26
CA GLY A 238 -11.09 16.36 15.04
C GLY A 238 -11.34 17.79 14.53
N LEU A 239 -10.97 18.10 13.28
CA LEU A 239 -11.18 19.42 12.70
C LEU A 239 -12.69 19.71 12.50
N PRO A 240 -13.13 20.95 12.68
CA PRO A 240 -14.51 21.36 12.41
C PRO A 240 -14.75 21.47 10.91
N LEU A 241 -14.93 20.33 10.23
CA LEU A 241 -15.22 20.28 8.80
C LEU A 241 -16.74 20.37 8.59
N PRO A 242 -17.26 21.48 8.04
CA PRO A 242 -18.70 21.64 7.83
C PRO A 242 -19.21 20.67 6.74
N GLU A 243 -20.46 20.23 6.87
CA GLU A 243 -21.06 19.26 5.95
C GLU A 243 -21.07 19.77 4.50
N GLN A 244 -21.17 21.09 4.31
CA GLN A 244 -21.19 21.73 3.01
C GLN A 244 -19.91 21.50 2.20
N MET A 245 -18.77 21.24 2.85
CA MET A 245 -17.52 20.88 2.17
C MET A 245 -17.63 19.59 1.36
N PHE A 246 -18.54 18.71 1.75
CA PHE A 246 -18.76 17.40 1.14
C PHE A 246 -19.98 17.38 0.21
N ARG A 247 -20.44 18.56 -0.24
CA ARG A 247 -21.50 18.71 -1.23
C ARG A 247 -20.97 19.46 -2.44
N PHE A 248 -20.97 18.80 -3.58
CA PHE A 248 -20.58 19.46 -4.82
C PHE A 248 -21.70 20.37 -5.31
N ARG A 249 -21.35 21.61 -5.61
CA ARG A 249 -22.22 22.57 -6.31
C ARG A 249 -21.52 23.00 -7.59
N PRO A 250 -22.01 22.52 -8.73
CA PRO A 250 -21.41 22.87 -10.02
C PRO A 250 -21.40 24.40 -10.20
N PRO A 251 -20.26 25.01 -10.55
CA PRO A 251 -20.24 26.41 -10.95
C PRO A 251 -21.07 26.64 -12.21
N THR A 252 -21.45 27.89 -12.44
CA THR A 252 -22.19 28.28 -13.67
C THR A 252 -21.37 27.93 -14.92
N GLY A 253 -22.01 27.28 -15.89
CA GLY A 253 -21.36 26.89 -17.15
C GLY A 253 -20.62 25.57 -17.13
N VAL A 254 -20.62 24.85 -15.99
CA VAL A 254 -20.03 23.50 -15.91
C VAL A 254 -21.00 22.48 -16.49
N ALA A 255 -20.54 21.67 -17.43
CA ALA A 255 -21.28 20.53 -17.97
C ALA A 255 -21.20 19.35 -16.99
N ILE A 256 -22.35 18.73 -16.68
CA ILE A 256 -22.40 17.52 -15.86
C ILE A 256 -22.46 16.32 -16.77
N VAL A 257 -21.48 15.41 -16.65
CA VAL A 257 -21.40 14.16 -17.38
C VAL A 257 -21.82 13.02 -16.45
N ASP A 258 -22.67 12.13 -16.94
CA ASP A 258 -23.05 10.94 -16.21
C ASP A 258 -21.93 9.89 -16.30
N GLY A 259 -21.26 9.64 -15.19
CA GLY A 259 -20.16 8.67 -15.08
C GLY A 259 -20.63 7.21 -15.13
N SER A 260 -21.90 6.91 -14.87
CA SER A 260 -22.44 5.55 -15.01
C SER A 260 -22.45 5.09 -16.46
N ALA A 261 -22.57 6.01 -17.41
CA ALA A 261 -22.53 5.71 -18.85
C ALA A 261 -21.15 5.31 -19.35
N LEU A 262 -20.07 5.67 -18.63
CA LEU A 262 -18.70 5.32 -19.00
C LEU A 262 -18.36 3.84 -18.73
N HIS A 263 -19.22 3.11 -18.05
CA HIS A 263 -19.08 1.69 -17.72
C HIS A 263 -20.03 0.77 -18.48
N ALA A 264 -20.87 1.33 -19.37
CA ALA A 264 -21.73 0.51 -20.22
C ALA A 264 -20.89 -0.13 -21.34
N PRO A 265 -20.91 -1.48 -21.51
CA PRO A 265 -20.30 -2.11 -22.67
C PRO A 265 -20.97 -1.54 -23.94
N PRO A 266 -20.24 -1.34 -25.04
CA PRO A 266 -20.81 -0.91 -26.30
C PRO A 266 -21.90 -1.94 -26.72
N ARG A 267 -23.07 -1.44 -27.11
CA ARG A 267 -24.18 -2.27 -27.62
C ARG A 267 -23.87 -2.74 -29.03
#